data_21cdaa99b320051803abc5c010462607
#
_entry.id   21cdaa99b320051803abc5c010462607
#
_cell.length_a   1.000
_cell.length_b   1.000
_cell.length_c   1.000
_cell.angle_alpha   90.00
_cell.angle_beta   90.00
_cell.angle_gamma   90.00
#
_symmetry.space_group_name_H-M   'P 1'
#
loop_
_entity.id
_entity.type
_entity.pdbx_description
1 polymer ?
#
loop_
_entity_poly.entity_id
_entity_poly.type
_entity_poly.pdbx_seq_one_letter_code
_entity_poly.pdbx_strand_id
1 'polypeptide(L)'
;MDFSKFDQTINEAELAKQLEEAKNNPQQTDKEVPAGNYTVKIEKMEVGATKDGRPMFKVQCRILDGEFKKWCLFMNRVIYGTKNDANMINSVIGWMEKLEPSIPVVFKTYSQFADLVLDVFEEVADAVELDVSYDPEAFNSISIEEVFDAE
;
A
#
# COMPACT_ATOMS: atom_id res chain seq x y z
N MET A 1 3.14 25.27 13.88
CA MET A 1 3.01 24.83 12.48
C MET A 1 1.62 25.18 11.98
N ASP A 2 1.57 25.79 10.83
CA ASP A 2 0.30 26.19 10.24
C ASP A 2 -0.30 25.04 9.43
N PHE A 3 -1.34 24.43 9.96
CA PHE A 3 -2.03 23.34 9.30
C PHE A 3 -2.98 23.80 8.18
N SER A 4 -3.28 25.09 8.11
CA SER A 4 -4.19 25.58 7.06
C SER A 4 -3.63 25.34 5.67
N LYS A 5 -2.31 25.29 5.53
CA LYS A 5 -1.66 24.97 4.28
C LYS A 5 -1.95 23.53 3.84
N PHE A 6 -1.95 22.60 4.78
CA PHE A 6 -2.30 21.20 4.50
C PHE A 6 -3.79 21.05 4.22
N ASP A 7 -4.61 21.75 4.99
CA ASP A 7 -6.06 21.72 4.80
C ASP A 7 -6.45 22.25 3.42
N GLN A 8 -5.85 23.35 3.02
CA GLN A 8 -6.14 23.95 1.71
C GLN A 8 -5.65 23.09 0.55
N THR A 9 -4.47 22.49 0.69
CA THR A 9 -3.87 21.73 -0.42
C THR A 9 -4.46 20.33 -0.53
N ILE A 10 -4.74 19.70 0.60
CA ILE A 10 -5.15 18.30 0.62
C ILE A 10 -6.66 18.17 0.65
N ASN A 11 -7.34 18.95 1.49
CA ASN A 11 -8.74 18.71 1.77
C ASN A 11 -9.69 19.26 0.72
N GLU A 12 -9.37 20.38 0.08
CA GLU A 12 -10.29 20.95 -0.90
C GLU A 12 -10.17 20.29 -2.26
N ALA A 13 -8.96 20.18 -2.79
CA ALA A 13 -8.76 19.65 -4.13
C ALA A 13 -8.77 18.12 -4.16
N GLU A 14 -8.01 17.48 -3.27
CA GLU A 14 -7.91 16.03 -3.28
C GLU A 14 -9.15 15.34 -2.74
N LEU A 15 -9.75 15.87 -1.70
CA LEU A 15 -10.96 15.28 -1.16
C LEU A 15 -12.11 15.37 -2.16
N ALA A 16 -12.25 16.50 -2.84
CA ALA A 16 -13.23 16.64 -3.90
C ALA A 16 -12.97 15.66 -5.04
N LYS A 17 -11.71 15.49 -5.41
CA LYS A 17 -11.30 14.54 -6.44
C LYS A 17 -11.58 13.11 -6.00
N GLN A 18 -11.26 12.75 -4.75
CA GLN A 18 -11.53 11.43 -4.22
C GLN A 18 -13.02 11.13 -4.16
N LEU A 19 -13.82 12.11 -3.78
CA LEU A 19 -15.26 11.94 -3.76
C LEU A 19 -15.82 11.75 -5.16
N GLU A 20 -15.28 12.46 -6.16
CA GLU A 20 -15.68 12.30 -7.53
C GLU A 20 -15.26 10.93 -8.07
N GLU A 21 -14.04 10.49 -7.79
CA GLU A 21 -13.57 9.16 -8.16
C GLU A 21 -14.41 8.06 -7.51
N ALA A 22 -14.82 8.25 -6.27
CA ALA A 22 -15.69 7.31 -5.58
C ALA A 22 -17.06 7.22 -6.25
N LYS A 23 -17.59 8.33 -6.72
CA LYS A 23 -18.85 8.33 -7.46
C LYS A 23 -18.73 7.63 -8.82
N ASN A 24 -17.56 7.74 -9.46
CA ASN A 24 -17.30 7.13 -10.76
C ASN A 24 -16.89 5.67 -10.65
N ASN A 25 -16.66 5.18 -9.43
CA ASN A 25 -16.25 3.80 -9.19
C ASN A 25 -17.15 3.16 -8.11
N PRO A 26 -18.40 2.88 -8.45
CA PRO A 26 -19.39 2.40 -7.48
C PRO A 26 -19.05 1.06 -6.86
N GLN A 27 -18.14 0.28 -7.46
CA GLN A 27 -17.72 -0.99 -6.92
C GLN A 27 -16.98 -0.86 -5.58
N GLN A 28 -16.39 0.32 -5.33
CA GLN A 28 -15.60 0.55 -4.12
C GLN A 28 -16.24 1.58 -3.17
N THR A 29 -17.43 2.08 -3.47
CA THR A 29 -18.11 3.05 -2.62
C THR A 29 -19.07 2.42 -1.63
N ASP A 30 -19.77 1.37 -2.03
CA ASP A 30 -20.85 0.80 -1.25
C ASP A 30 -20.47 -0.48 -0.51
N LYS A 31 -19.37 -1.11 -0.88
CA LYS A 31 -18.95 -2.38 -0.30
C LYS A 31 -17.45 -2.40 -0.09
N GLU A 32 -17.03 -2.90 1.06
CA GLU A 32 -15.64 -3.20 1.30
C GLU A 32 -15.36 -4.65 0.89
N VAL A 33 -14.12 -4.90 0.44
CA VAL A 33 -13.69 -6.28 0.19
C VAL A 33 -13.61 -7.00 1.53
N PRO A 34 -14.29 -8.14 1.69
CA PRO A 34 -14.25 -8.85 2.97
C PRO A 34 -12.92 -9.54 3.20
N ALA A 35 -12.69 -9.95 4.44
CA ALA A 35 -11.54 -10.79 4.78
C ALA A 35 -11.55 -12.07 3.95
N GLY A 36 -10.38 -12.50 3.51
CA GLY A 36 -10.25 -13.72 2.72
C GLY A 36 -8.95 -13.74 1.95
N ASN A 37 -8.81 -14.75 1.10
CA ASN A 37 -7.64 -14.92 0.26
C ASN A 37 -7.94 -14.46 -1.17
N TYR A 38 -6.99 -13.72 -1.74
CA TYR A 38 -7.16 -13.15 -3.08
C TYR A 38 -5.87 -13.28 -3.87
N THR A 39 -6.01 -13.46 -5.19
CA THR A 39 -4.89 -13.36 -6.12
C THR A 39 -4.83 -11.94 -6.63
N VAL A 40 -3.68 -11.29 -6.45
CA VAL A 40 -3.53 -9.87 -6.74
C VAL A 40 -2.22 -9.58 -7.45
N LYS A 41 -2.13 -8.39 -8.05
CA LYS A 41 -0.86 -7.81 -8.48
C LYS A 41 -0.65 -6.50 -7.73
N ILE A 42 0.62 -6.13 -7.54
CA ILE A 42 0.95 -4.85 -6.93
C ILE A 42 0.78 -3.76 -7.98
N GLU A 43 -0.15 -2.85 -7.74
CA GLU A 43 -0.41 -1.75 -8.65
C GLU A 43 0.34 -0.50 -8.22
N LYS A 44 0.59 -0.33 -6.92
CA LYS A 44 1.33 0.79 -6.37
C LYS A 44 2.00 0.38 -5.07
N MET A 45 3.23 0.80 -4.88
CA MET A 45 3.97 0.61 -3.65
C MET A 45 4.95 1.76 -3.49
N GLU A 46 4.81 2.51 -2.41
CA GLU A 46 5.65 3.70 -2.18
C GLU A 46 5.70 4.05 -0.71
N VAL A 47 6.63 4.91 -0.34
CA VAL A 47 6.59 5.62 0.94
C VAL A 47 6.02 7.00 0.65
N GLY A 48 4.81 7.22 1.13
CA GLY A 48 4.16 8.51 1.02
C GLY A 48 4.16 9.24 2.36
N ALA A 49 3.31 10.23 2.50
CA ALA A 49 3.20 11.01 3.72
C ALA A 49 1.79 10.92 4.30
N THR A 50 1.70 10.91 5.63
CA THR A 50 0.44 11.11 6.32
C THR A 50 0.00 12.56 6.17
N LYS A 51 -1.19 12.89 6.65
CA LYS A 51 -1.68 14.28 6.62
C LYS A 51 -0.75 15.24 7.35
N ASP A 52 -0.07 14.76 8.38
CA ASP A 52 0.88 15.57 9.16
C ASP A 52 2.33 15.42 8.69
N GLY A 53 2.55 14.78 7.53
CA GLY A 53 3.85 14.71 6.89
C GLY A 53 4.76 13.59 7.35
N ARG A 54 4.23 12.60 8.08
CA ARG A 54 5.06 11.47 8.53
C ARG A 54 5.18 10.42 7.44
N PRO A 55 6.37 9.79 7.30
CA PRO A 55 6.54 8.71 6.33
C PRO A 55 5.56 7.56 6.58
N MET A 56 4.96 7.07 5.50
CA MET A 56 3.99 5.98 5.55
C MET A 56 4.18 5.07 4.35
N PHE A 57 4.38 3.78 4.61
CA PHE A 57 4.46 2.76 3.56
C PHE A 57 3.05 2.49 3.04
N LYS A 58 2.86 2.61 1.73
CA LYS A 58 1.57 2.43 1.07
C LYS A 58 1.66 1.37 0.00
N VAL A 59 0.71 0.45 0.02
CA VAL A 59 0.58 -0.61 -1.00
C VAL A 59 -0.84 -0.62 -1.52
N GLN A 60 -0.97 -0.67 -2.85
CA GLN A 60 -2.23 -0.89 -3.53
C GLN A 60 -2.11 -2.14 -4.38
N CYS A 61 -3.00 -3.09 -4.16
CA CYS A 61 -3.05 -4.33 -4.91
C CYS A 61 -4.36 -4.44 -5.67
N ARG A 62 -4.31 -4.92 -6.91
CA ARG A 62 -5.50 -5.15 -7.73
C ARG A 62 -5.84 -6.61 -7.73
N ILE A 63 -7.10 -6.95 -7.41
CA ILE A 63 -7.58 -8.33 -7.41
C ILE A 63 -7.75 -8.78 -8.87
N LEU A 64 -7.21 -9.95 -9.20
CA LEU A 64 -7.12 -10.45 -10.55
C LEU A 64 -8.22 -11.42 -10.95
N ASP A 65 -8.87 -12.07 -9.98
CA ASP A 65 -9.91 -13.05 -10.28
C ASP A 65 -10.96 -13.11 -9.17
N GLY A 66 -11.99 -13.91 -9.39
CA GLY A 66 -13.05 -14.13 -8.43
C GLY A 66 -14.12 -13.06 -8.43
N GLU A 67 -14.93 -13.06 -7.37
CA GLU A 67 -16.06 -12.14 -7.23
C GLU A 67 -15.63 -10.68 -7.18
N PHE A 68 -14.47 -10.41 -6.60
CA PHE A 68 -13.97 -9.04 -6.43
C PHE A 68 -12.92 -8.66 -7.45
N LYS A 69 -12.89 -9.33 -8.61
CA LYS A 69 -11.98 -9.00 -9.69
C LYS A 69 -12.07 -7.52 -10.03
N LYS A 70 -10.90 -6.88 -10.19
CA LYS A 70 -10.72 -5.44 -10.48
C LYS A 70 -10.87 -4.51 -9.28
N TRP A 71 -11.26 -5.04 -8.11
CA TRP A 71 -11.25 -4.25 -6.88
C TRP A 71 -9.82 -4.14 -6.35
N CYS A 72 -9.58 -3.11 -5.56
CA CYS A 72 -8.26 -2.87 -4.97
C CYS A 72 -8.24 -3.15 -3.48
N LEU A 73 -7.12 -3.67 -3.01
CA LEU A 73 -6.78 -3.75 -1.60
C LEU A 73 -5.76 -2.68 -1.28
N PHE A 74 -5.91 -2.00 -0.16
CA PHE A 74 -5.00 -0.94 0.28
C PHE A 74 -4.44 -1.29 1.65
N MET A 75 -3.13 -1.15 1.81
CA MET A 75 -2.49 -1.31 3.11
C MET A 75 -1.54 -0.13 3.34
N ASN A 76 -1.70 0.53 4.48
CA ASN A 76 -0.88 1.67 4.85
C ASN A 76 -0.26 1.43 6.22
N ARG A 77 1.04 1.71 6.36
CA ARG A 77 1.75 1.54 7.62
C ARG A 77 2.63 2.76 7.88
N VAL A 78 2.33 3.49 8.95
CA VAL A 78 3.17 4.60 9.39
C VAL A 78 4.47 4.05 9.94
N ILE A 79 5.60 4.60 9.49
CA ILE A 79 6.92 4.10 9.87
C ILE A 79 7.77 5.13 10.62
N TYR A 80 7.14 6.23 11.07
CA TYR A 80 7.80 7.26 11.86
C TYR A 80 6.84 7.85 12.87
N GLY A 81 7.32 8.12 14.07
CA GLY A 81 6.50 8.76 15.12
C GLY A 81 5.51 7.82 15.77
N THR A 82 5.70 6.52 15.65
CA THR A 82 4.90 5.50 16.32
C THR A 82 5.58 5.13 17.65
N LYS A 83 4.90 4.33 18.46
CA LYS A 83 5.51 3.83 19.70
C LYS A 83 6.59 2.79 19.43
N ASN A 84 6.71 2.30 18.21
CA ASN A 84 7.57 1.18 17.90
C ASN A 84 8.02 1.21 16.44
N ASP A 85 8.72 2.28 16.07
CA ASP A 85 9.15 2.52 14.69
C ASP A 85 10.00 1.39 14.14
N ALA A 86 10.92 0.86 14.95
CA ALA A 86 11.78 -0.23 14.51
C ALA A 86 10.98 -1.47 14.10
N ASN A 87 9.96 -1.83 14.87
CA ASN A 87 9.11 -2.96 14.54
C ASN A 87 8.25 -2.68 13.28
N MET A 88 7.78 -1.45 13.14
CA MET A 88 7.01 -1.07 11.94
C MET A 88 7.88 -1.16 10.69
N ILE A 89 9.10 -0.65 10.75
CA ILE A 89 10.05 -0.72 9.64
C ILE A 89 10.40 -2.18 9.33
N ASN A 90 10.68 -2.98 10.35
CA ASN A 90 10.99 -4.40 10.15
C ASN A 90 9.83 -5.17 9.55
N SER A 91 8.60 -4.83 9.94
CA SER A 91 7.40 -5.43 9.37
C SER A 91 7.29 -5.13 7.86
N VAL A 92 7.56 -3.89 7.47
CA VAL A 92 7.54 -3.48 6.07
C VAL A 92 8.65 -4.18 5.29
N ILE A 93 9.86 -4.24 5.85
CA ILE A 93 10.98 -4.95 5.23
C ILE A 93 10.62 -6.42 5.00
N GLY A 94 10.09 -7.10 6.02
CA GLY A 94 9.69 -8.49 5.91
C GLY A 94 8.63 -8.71 4.85
N TRP A 95 7.69 -7.78 4.72
CA TRP A 95 6.66 -7.84 3.69
C TRP A 95 7.28 -7.77 2.30
N MET A 96 8.21 -6.82 2.08
CA MET A 96 8.87 -6.67 0.79
C MET A 96 9.80 -7.83 0.48
N GLU A 97 10.46 -8.40 1.49
CA GLU A 97 11.33 -9.56 1.28
C GLU A 97 10.57 -10.78 0.77
N LYS A 98 9.30 -10.90 1.11
CA LYS A 98 8.46 -11.98 0.58
C LYS A 98 8.21 -11.86 -0.92
N LEU A 99 8.41 -10.68 -1.50
CA LEU A 99 8.33 -10.48 -2.94
C LEU A 99 9.55 -11.05 -3.68
N GLU A 100 10.58 -11.44 -2.94
CA GLU A 100 11.83 -11.99 -3.47
C GLU A 100 12.52 -11.04 -4.47
N PRO A 101 12.69 -9.74 -4.11
CA PRO A 101 13.35 -8.80 -5.02
C PRO A 101 14.83 -9.12 -5.13
N SER A 102 15.43 -8.75 -6.26
CA SER A 102 16.88 -8.87 -6.44
C SER A 102 17.64 -7.81 -5.65
N ILE A 103 16.96 -6.74 -5.26
CA ILE A 103 17.52 -5.61 -4.52
C ILE A 103 17.47 -5.95 -3.03
N PRO A 104 18.61 -5.81 -2.30
CA PRO A 104 18.58 -6.01 -0.84
C PRO A 104 17.67 -4.98 -0.16
N VAL A 105 16.76 -5.46 0.68
CA VAL A 105 15.81 -4.59 1.38
C VAL A 105 16.43 -4.18 2.71
N VAL A 106 17.01 -2.98 2.74
CA VAL A 106 17.67 -2.44 3.94
C VAL A 106 17.18 -1.02 4.20
N PHE A 107 17.11 -0.65 5.47
CA PHE A 107 16.75 0.70 5.90
C PHE A 107 17.99 1.41 6.43
N LYS A 108 18.30 2.57 5.89
CA LYS A 108 19.37 3.44 6.38
C LYS A 108 18.82 4.80 6.79
N THR A 109 18.09 5.45 5.90
CA THR A 109 17.36 6.69 6.18
C THR A 109 15.98 6.59 5.54
N TYR A 110 15.05 7.46 5.95
CA TYR A 110 13.72 7.47 5.36
C TYR A 110 13.76 7.84 3.87
N SER A 111 14.61 8.78 3.48
CA SER A 111 14.75 9.15 2.06
C SER A 111 15.32 8.00 1.23
N GLN A 112 16.35 7.35 1.73
CA GLN A 112 16.93 6.19 1.07
C GLN A 112 15.90 5.06 0.96
N PHE A 113 15.14 4.83 2.03
CA PHE A 113 14.13 3.77 2.06
C PHE A 113 13.00 4.04 1.08
N ALA A 114 12.57 5.30 0.96
CA ALA A 114 11.56 5.68 -0.01
C ALA A 114 12.00 5.35 -1.44
N ASP A 115 13.26 5.66 -1.78
CA ASP A 115 13.82 5.34 -3.09
C ASP A 115 13.90 3.82 -3.30
N LEU A 116 14.31 3.09 -2.26
CA LEU A 116 14.40 1.63 -2.31
C LEU A 116 13.03 0.99 -2.57
N VAL A 117 11.98 1.48 -1.90
CA VAL A 117 10.62 0.95 -2.09
C VAL A 117 10.17 1.13 -3.53
N LEU A 118 10.46 2.29 -4.14
CA LEU A 118 10.13 2.51 -5.54
C LEU A 118 10.93 1.60 -6.48
N ASP A 119 12.20 1.37 -6.18
CA ASP A 119 13.04 0.47 -6.98
C ASP A 119 12.52 -0.97 -6.92
N VAL A 120 12.14 -1.43 -5.73
CA VAL A 120 11.52 -2.76 -5.56
C VAL A 120 10.20 -2.83 -6.33
N PHE A 121 9.38 -1.79 -6.22
CA PHE A 121 8.11 -1.74 -6.94
C PHE A 121 8.32 -1.86 -8.45
N GLU A 122 9.25 -1.11 -9.01
CA GLU A 122 9.53 -1.16 -10.45
C GLU A 122 10.00 -2.54 -10.89
N GLU A 123 10.72 -3.25 -10.04
CA GLU A 123 11.18 -4.59 -10.33
C GLU A 123 10.05 -5.61 -10.33
N VAL A 124 9.13 -5.54 -9.37
CA VAL A 124 8.17 -6.62 -9.13
C VAL A 124 6.77 -6.35 -9.69
N ALA A 125 6.41 -5.10 -9.94
CA ALA A 125 5.03 -4.71 -10.25
C ALA A 125 4.40 -5.50 -11.40
N ASP A 126 5.13 -5.66 -12.50
CA ASP A 126 4.65 -6.40 -13.66
C ASP A 126 5.28 -7.79 -13.78
N ALA A 127 6.13 -8.17 -12.84
CA ALA A 127 6.88 -9.41 -12.88
C ALA A 127 6.25 -10.53 -12.05
N VAL A 128 5.48 -10.18 -11.02
CA VAL A 128 4.91 -11.18 -10.11
C VAL A 128 3.43 -10.95 -9.86
N GLU A 129 2.75 -12.05 -9.52
CA GLU A 129 1.41 -12.05 -8.95
C GLU A 129 1.49 -12.68 -7.56
N LEU A 130 0.56 -12.36 -6.71
CA LEU A 130 0.58 -12.77 -5.31
C LEU A 130 -0.72 -13.42 -4.91
N ASP A 131 -0.63 -14.49 -4.11
CA ASP A 131 -1.74 -14.90 -3.28
C ASP A 131 -1.58 -14.25 -1.92
N VAL A 132 -2.59 -13.52 -1.49
CA VAL A 132 -2.54 -12.78 -0.24
C VAL A 132 -3.75 -13.12 0.63
N SER A 133 -3.55 -12.98 1.94
CA SER A 133 -4.62 -13.01 2.92
C SER A 133 -4.90 -11.57 3.32
N TYR A 134 -6.15 -11.16 3.21
CA TYR A 134 -6.56 -9.79 3.49
C TYR A 134 -7.50 -9.74 4.69
N ASP A 135 -7.27 -8.82 5.62
CA ASP A 135 -8.13 -8.61 6.77
C ASP A 135 -8.36 -7.11 7.00
N PRO A 136 -9.53 -6.59 6.62
CA PRO A 136 -9.83 -5.17 6.80
C PRO A 136 -9.98 -4.78 8.27
N GLU A 137 -10.30 -5.72 9.16
CA GLU A 137 -10.43 -5.45 10.59
C GLU A 137 -9.07 -5.35 11.29
N ALA A 138 -8.02 -5.85 10.66
CA ALA A 138 -6.63 -5.77 11.16
C ALA A 138 -5.88 -4.65 10.44
N PHE A 139 -6.44 -3.44 10.41
CA PHE A 139 -5.85 -2.27 9.75
C PHE A 139 -5.58 -2.51 8.27
N ASN A 140 -6.51 -3.17 7.59
CA ASN A 140 -6.39 -3.53 6.17
C ASN A 140 -5.12 -4.34 5.89
N SER A 141 -4.83 -5.30 6.76
CA SER A 141 -3.62 -6.12 6.64
C SER A 141 -3.66 -6.98 5.37
N ILE A 142 -2.60 -6.89 4.58
CA ILE A 142 -2.37 -7.74 3.42
C ILE A 142 -1.16 -8.60 3.75
N SER A 143 -1.35 -9.92 3.85
CA SER A 143 -0.27 -10.86 4.14
C SER A 143 0.03 -11.68 2.90
N ILE A 144 1.28 -11.69 2.47
CA ILE A 144 1.68 -12.45 1.28
C ILE A 144 1.80 -13.93 1.66
N GLU A 145 1.00 -14.77 1.02
CA GLU A 145 1.04 -16.22 1.23
C GLU A 145 1.92 -16.91 0.19
N GLU A 146 1.85 -16.46 -1.06
CA GLU A 146 2.61 -17.05 -2.15
C GLU A 146 2.92 -16.01 -3.21
N VAL A 147 4.07 -16.12 -3.84
CA VAL A 147 4.52 -15.27 -4.94
C VAL A 147 4.81 -16.16 -6.14
N PHE A 148 4.29 -15.79 -7.31
CA PHE A 148 4.56 -16.54 -8.54
C PHE A 148 4.74 -15.56 -9.70
N ASP A 149 5.41 -16.05 -10.74
CA ASP A 149 5.70 -15.22 -11.91
C ASP A 149 4.41 -14.84 -12.64
N ALA A 150 4.31 -13.58 -13.04
CA ALA A 150 3.21 -13.11 -13.86
C ALA A 150 3.32 -13.68 -15.28
N GLU A 151 2.20 -14.08 -15.83
CA GLU A 151 2.13 -14.56 -17.21
C GLU A 151 2.08 -13.42 -18.21
#